data_e333c391bb2e33033fa0ae06d249321f
#
_entry.id   e333c391bb2e33033fa0ae06d249321f
#
_cell.length_a   1.000
_cell.length_b   1.000
_cell.length_c   1.000
_cell.angle_alpha   90.00
_cell.angle_beta   90.00
_cell.angle_gamma   90.00
#
_symmetry.space_group_name_H-M   'P 1'
#
loop_
_entity.id
_entity.type
_entity.pdbx_description
1 polymer ?
#
loop_
_entity_poly.entity_id
_entity_poly.type
_entity_poly.pdbx_seq_one_letter_code
_entity_poly.pdbx_strand_id
1 'polypeptide(L)'
;MAKRDKQSNKGKNESLQPVIVNRVPGFSSQFKEDLGWWFKHDKKKAVKILDMVTAVMQDPFQGIGKPEPLKYLDGNIWSRRIDLEHRFIYKVNQSQIDFLACRFHYQ
;
A
#
# COMPACT_ATOMS: atom_id res chain seq x y z
N MET A 1 27.72 7.31 -8.98
CA MET A 1 26.84 7.75 -9.04
C MET A 1 26.63 7.97 -9.15
N ALA A 2 26.56 7.26 -9.03
CA ALA A 2 25.72 7.80 -9.17
C ALA A 2 25.56 7.93 -9.35
N LYS A 3 25.36 7.95 -9.58
CA LYS A 3 24.60 8.49 -10.00
C LYS A 3 24.18 8.85 -10.28
N ARG A 4 24.54 8.65 -10.39
CA ARG A 4 23.74 9.30 -10.86
C ARG A 4 23.76 9.86 -11.39
N ASP A 5 24.11 9.52 -11.62
CA ASP A 5 23.72 10.39 -12.25
C ASP A 5 23.67 10.73 -12.72
N LYS A 6 23.75 10.80 -13.16
CA LYS A 6 23.23 11.39 -13.82
C LYS A 6 22.88 11.78 -14.18
N GLN A 7 22.92 11.70 -14.62
CA GLN A 7 22.26 12.36 -15.17
C GLN A 7 21.97 12.73 -15.73
N SER A 8 22.17 12.61 -16.05
CA SER A 8 21.53 13.23 -16.74
C SER A 8 21.43 13.50 -17.33
N ASN A 9 21.33 13.36 -17.80
CA ASN A 9 20.68 13.91 -18.58
C ASN A 9 20.54 14.30 -19.02
N LYS A 10 20.47 14.37 -19.20
CA LYS A 10 19.88 14.93 -19.81
C LYS A 10 19.53 15.15 -20.41
N GLY A 11 19.51 15.03 -20.41
CA GLY A 11 18.73 15.25 -21.11
C GLY A 11 18.65 15.06 -21.50
N LYS A 12 18.45 14.89 -21.58
CA LYS A 12 18.02 14.79 -21.89
C LYS A 12 17.75 14.50 -21.85
N ASN A 13 17.73 14.25 -21.84
CA ASN A 13 17.22 14.00 -21.66
C ASN A 13 17.03 13.84 -21.40
N GLU A 14 16.71 14.09 -21.81
CA GLU A 14 16.30 13.69 -21.60
C GLU A 14 16.43 12.85 -21.03
N SER A 15 16.79 12.79 -20.63
CA SER A 15 16.71 11.50 -20.07
C SER A 15 15.43 11.25 -19.31
N LEU A 16 14.87 10.13 -19.49
CA LEU A 16 13.62 9.80 -18.85
C LEU A 16 13.91 9.12 -17.52
N GLN A 17 13.56 9.78 -16.45
CA GLN A 17 13.65 9.17 -15.13
C GLN A 17 12.27 8.78 -14.64
N PRO A 18 12.16 7.71 -13.85
CA PRO A 18 10.87 7.37 -13.27
C PRO A 18 10.36 8.52 -12.41
N VAL A 19 9.07 8.75 -12.50
CA VAL A 19 8.43 9.75 -11.63
C VAL A 19 8.36 9.16 -10.24
N ILE A 20 8.98 9.84 -9.29
CA ILE A 20 8.89 9.45 -7.90
C ILE A 20 7.69 10.16 -7.32
N VAL A 21 6.70 9.37 -6.92
CA VAL A 21 5.49 9.90 -6.29
C VAL A 21 5.62 9.69 -4.80
N ASN A 22 5.73 10.80 -4.08
CA ASN A 22 5.79 10.76 -2.62
C ASN A 22 4.37 10.81 -2.08
N ARG A 23 3.95 9.72 -1.48
CA ARG A 23 2.64 9.64 -0.84
C ARG A 23 2.84 9.52 0.66
N VAL A 24 1.91 10.10 1.42
CA VAL A 24 1.90 9.96 2.87
C VAL A 24 0.83 8.95 3.27
N PRO A 25 1.03 8.18 4.36
CA PRO A 25 0.01 7.24 4.82
C PRO A 25 -1.03 7.92 5.67
N GLY A 26 -2.29 7.49 5.51
CA GLY A 26 -3.37 7.83 6.40
C GLY A 26 -3.99 6.56 6.94
N PHE A 27 -4.45 6.57 8.19
CA PHE A 27 -5.03 5.39 8.83
C PHE A 27 -6.41 5.73 9.34
N SER A 28 -7.41 4.99 8.86
CA SER A 28 -8.78 5.17 9.33
C SER A 28 -8.95 4.60 10.73
N SER A 29 -10.03 5.03 11.40
CA SER A 29 -10.39 4.47 12.71
C SER A 29 -10.59 2.96 12.60
N GLN A 30 -11.25 2.51 11.53
CA GLN A 30 -11.51 1.10 11.34
C GLN A 30 -10.22 0.30 11.20
N PHE A 31 -9.25 0.83 10.43
CA PHE A 31 -7.96 0.16 10.29
C PHE A 31 -7.26 0.00 11.64
N LYS A 32 -7.29 1.06 12.45
CA LYS A 32 -6.65 1.01 13.77
C LYS A 32 -7.33 0.01 14.68
N GLU A 33 -8.65 -0.05 14.68
CA GLU A 33 -9.39 -1.05 15.45
C GLU A 33 -9.05 -2.46 15.01
N ASP A 34 -9.02 -2.68 13.70
CA ASP A 34 -8.70 -3.99 13.15
C ASP A 34 -7.28 -4.42 13.55
N LEU A 35 -6.34 -3.51 13.44
CA LEU A 35 -4.95 -3.81 13.81
C LEU A 35 -4.84 -4.12 15.30
N GLY A 36 -5.56 -3.37 16.15
CA GLY A 36 -5.62 -3.64 17.58
C GLY A 36 -6.16 -5.03 17.88
N TRP A 37 -7.17 -5.46 17.14
CA TRP A 37 -7.72 -6.82 17.27
C TRP A 37 -6.65 -7.88 16.97
N TRP A 38 -5.87 -7.68 15.90
CA TRP A 38 -4.79 -8.60 15.56
C TRP A 38 -3.72 -8.66 16.64
N PHE A 39 -3.35 -7.53 17.22
CA PHE A 39 -2.35 -7.51 18.29
C PHE A 39 -2.81 -8.32 19.50
N LYS A 40 -4.12 -8.35 19.76
CA LYS A 40 -4.65 -9.15 20.86
C LYS A 40 -4.77 -10.64 20.53
N HIS A 41 -5.07 -10.98 19.29
CA HIS A 41 -5.45 -12.33 18.93
C HIS A 41 -4.41 -13.09 18.13
N ASP A 42 -3.57 -12.38 17.38
CA ASP A 42 -2.55 -13.03 16.56
C ASP A 42 -1.47 -11.99 16.22
N LYS A 43 -0.47 -11.93 17.09
CA LYS A 43 0.59 -10.93 16.95
C LYS A 43 1.40 -11.08 15.67
N LYS A 44 1.55 -12.31 15.18
CA LYS A 44 2.28 -12.54 13.93
C LYS A 44 1.57 -11.90 12.75
N LYS A 45 0.24 -11.98 12.74
CA LYS A 45 -0.55 -11.33 11.70
C LYS A 45 -0.49 -9.81 11.83
N ALA A 46 -0.47 -9.30 13.08
CA ALA A 46 -0.32 -7.86 13.29
C ALA A 46 0.99 -7.35 12.69
N VAL A 47 2.08 -8.06 12.92
CA VAL A 47 3.38 -7.69 12.36
C VAL A 47 3.36 -7.78 10.84
N LYS A 48 2.75 -8.85 10.29
CA LYS A 48 2.60 -8.98 8.85
C LYS A 48 1.84 -7.79 8.26
N ILE A 49 0.80 -7.32 8.94
CA ILE A 49 0.01 -6.18 8.47
C ILE A 49 0.86 -4.91 8.45
N LEU A 50 1.71 -4.71 9.47
CA LEU A 50 2.63 -3.56 9.45
C LEU A 50 3.63 -3.66 8.31
N ASP A 51 4.13 -4.86 8.01
CA ASP A 51 5.00 -5.08 6.86
C ASP A 51 4.26 -4.78 5.55
N MET A 52 2.97 -5.11 5.50
CA MET A 52 2.15 -4.82 4.33
C MET A 52 1.95 -3.33 4.12
N VAL A 53 1.82 -2.55 5.20
CA VAL A 53 1.78 -1.09 5.10
C VAL A 53 3.03 -0.59 4.39
N THR A 54 4.21 -1.06 4.82
CA THR A 54 5.46 -0.67 4.19
C THR A 54 5.49 -1.06 2.72
N ALA A 55 5.07 -2.28 2.41
CA ALA A 55 5.06 -2.77 1.02
C ALA A 55 4.15 -1.93 0.14
N VAL A 56 2.96 -1.58 0.63
CA VAL A 56 2.02 -0.73 -0.11
C VAL A 56 2.59 0.66 -0.34
N MET A 57 3.27 1.22 0.67
CA MET A 57 3.88 2.54 0.50
C MET A 57 5.00 2.53 -0.54
N GLN A 58 5.70 1.41 -0.70
CA GLN A 58 6.73 1.27 -1.71
C GLN A 58 6.15 1.13 -3.11
N ASP A 59 5.13 0.30 -3.26
CA ASP A 59 4.43 0.12 -4.53
C ASP A 59 3.00 -0.30 -4.26
N PRO A 60 2.04 0.61 -4.43
CA PRO A 60 0.65 0.30 -4.10
C PRO A 60 -0.03 -0.66 -5.07
N PHE A 61 0.58 -0.95 -6.21
CA PHE A 61 -0.07 -1.72 -7.26
C PHE A 61 0.53 -3.10 -7.48
N GLN A 62 1.69 -3.38 -6.90
CA GLN A 62 2.36 -4.66 -7.03
C GLN A 62 3.01 -5.05 -5.70
N GLY A 63 3.21 -6.34 -5.52
CA GLY A 63 3.90 -6.84 -4.34
C GLY A 63 3.14 -7.96 -3.65
N ILE A 64 3.45 -8.16 -2.36
CA ILE A 64 2.91 -9.28 -1.60
C ILE A 64 1.41 -9.17 -1.42
N GLY A 65 0.75 -10.32 -1.26
CA GLY A 65 -0.67 -10.37 -0.93
C GLY A 65 -1.60 -10.23 -2.14
N LYS A 66 -1.09 -10.36 -3.35
CA LYS A 66 -1.88 -10.30 -4.58
C LYS A 66 -2.74 -9.04 -4.63
N PRO A 67 -2.12 -7.86 -4.78
CA PRO A 67 -2.90 -6.64 -4.87
C PRO A 67 -3.84 -6.65 -6.07
N GLU A 68 -5.09 -6.29 -5.84
CA GLU A 68 -6.05 -6.17 -6.92
C GLU A 68 -7.05 -5.06 -6.63
N PRO A 69 -7.49 -4.36 -7.69
CA PRO A 69 -8.46 -3.29 -7.51
C PRO A 69 -9.84 -3.86 -7.19
N LEU A 70 -10.59 -3.15 -6.34
CA LEU A 70 -11.96 -3.51 -6.02
C LEU A 70 -12.87 -2.74 -6.98
N LYS A 71 -13.36 -3.42 -8.00
CA LYS A 71 -14.05 -2.79 -9.12
C LYS A 71 -15.42 -2.23 -8.76
N TYR A 72 -15.97 -2.66 -7.64
CA TYR A 72 -17.31 -2.24 -7.22
C TYR A 72 -17.32 -0.96 -6.41
N LEU A 73 -16.14 -0.46 -6.05
CA LEU A 73 -16.02 0.72 -5.22
C LEU A 73 -15.42 1.86 -6.01
N ASP A 74 -15.80 3.08 -5.64
CA ASP A 74 -15.29 4.27 -6.29
C ASP A 74 -13.82 4.50 -5.98
N GLY A 75 -13.14 5.12 -6.93
CA GLY A 75 -11.76 5.51 -6.78
C GLY A 75 -10.83 4.32 -6.86
N ASN A 76 -9.60 4.53 -6.43
CA ASN A 76 -8.55 3.52 -6.47
C ASN A 76 -8.52 2.74 -5.17
N ILE A 77 -9.53 1.93 -4.94
CA ILE A 77 -9.57 1.08 -3.75
C ILE A 77 -9.06 -0.30 -4.12
N TRP A 78 -8.10 -0.76 -3.34
CA TRP A 78 -7.36 -1.99 -3.60
C TRP A 78 -7.42 -2.90 -2.40
N SER A 79 -7.25 -4.21 -2.65
CA SER A 79 -7.13 -5.18 -1.57
C SER A 79 -5.88 -6.01 -1.75
N ARG A 80 -5.32 -6.46 -0.63
CA ARG A 80 -4.29 -7.49 -0.59
C ARG A 80 -4.72 -8.55 0.41
N ARG A 81 -4.25 -9.77 0.21
CA ARG A 81 -4.58 -10.88 1.11
C ARG A 81 -3.68 -10.84 2.32
N ILE A 82 -4.29 -10.87 3.50
CA ILE A 82 -3.56 -11.11 4.76
C ILE A 82 -3.43 -12.62 4.94
N ASP A 83 -4.54 -13.32 4.74
CA ASP A 83 -4.65 -14.79 4.75
C ASP A 83 -5.84 -15.17 3.88
N LEU A 84 -6.31 -16.39 4.03
CA LEU A 84 -7.44 -16.88 3.21
C LEU A 84 -8.74 -16.15 3.50
N GLU A 85 -8.91 -15.68 4.74
CA GLU A 85 -10.17 -15.06 5.18
C GLU A 85 -10.13 -13.56 5.20
N HIS A 86 -8.97 -12.97 5.42
CA HIS A 86 -8.87 -11.56 5.76
C HIS A 86 -8.17 -10.76 4.67
N ARG A 87 -8.63 -9.54 4.45
CA ARG A 87 -8.10 -8.65 3.44
C ARG A 87 -7.62 -7.35 4.04
N PHE A 88 -6.64 -6.78 3.40
CA PHE A 88 -6.01 -5.50 3.71
C PHE A 88 -6.50 -4.53 2.65
N ILE A 89 -7.26 -3.52 3.05
CA ILE A 89 -7.95 -2.62 2.11
C ILE A 89 -7.34 -1.23 2.20
N TYR A 90 -7.04 -0.65 1.06
CA TYR A 90 -6.47 0.68 1.00
C TYR A 90 -6.93 1.44 -0.24
N LYS A 91 -6.86 2.76 -0.16
CA LYS A 91 -7.23 3.66 -1.26
C LYS A 91 -6.01 4.45 -1.67
N VAL A 92 -5.72 4.48 -2.97
CA VAL A 92 -4.56 5.18 -3.51
C VAL A 92 -5.01 6.50 -4.11
N ASN A 93 -4.53 7.59 -3.54
CA ASN A 93 -4.71 8.93 -4.06
C ASN A 93 -3.37 9.43 -4.60
N GLN A 94 -3.39 10.58 -5.25
CA GLN A 94 -2.17 11.11 -5.84
C GLN A 94 -1.09 11.40 -4.79
N SER A 95 -1.48 11.91 -3.64
CA SER A 95 -0.54 12.34 -2.59
C SER A 95 -0.65 11.54 -1.30
N GLN A 96 -1.54 10.56 -1.23
CA GLN A 96 -1.82 9.87 0.01
C GLN A 96 -2.31 8.45 -0.27
N ILE A 97 -1.97 7.53 0.63
CA ILE A 97 -2.58 6.20 0.65
C ILE A 97 -3.33 6.08 1.96
N ASP A 98 -4.64 5.83 1.86
CA ASP A 98 -5.49 5.66 3.03
C ASP A 98 -5.67 4.19 3.31
N PHE A 99 -5.22 3.76 4.49
CA PHE A 99 -5.41 2.38 4.95
C PHE A 99 -6.77 2.30 5.64
N LEU A 100 -7.68 1.52 5.07
CA LEU A 100 -9.10 1.57 5.42
C LEU A 100 -9.52 0.45 6.36
N ALA A 101 -8.98 -0.76 6.18
CA ALA A 101 -9.37 -1.92 6.98
C ALA A 101 -8.34 -3.02 6.82
N CYS A 102 -8.24 -3.90 7.82
CA CYS A 102 -7.33 -5.03 7.72
C CYS A 102 -7.88 -6.27 8.41
N ARG A 103 -9.20 -6.45 8.30
CA ARG A 103 -9.86 -7.61 8.87
C ARG A 103 -11.09 -7.92 8.01
N PHE A 104 -11.52 -9.18 8.00
CA PHE A 104 -12.65 -9.67 7.23
C PHE A 104 -12.39 -9.68 5.72
N HIS A 105 -13.34 -10.21 5.01
CA HIS A 105 -13.27 -10.39 3.56
C HIS A 105 -14.20 -9.39 2.90
N TYR A 106 -13.61 -8.50 2.10
CA TYR A 106 -14.37 -7.48 1.36
C TYR A 106 -14.51 -7.93 -0.09
N GLN A 107 -15.70 -7.80 -0.62
CA GLN A 107 -15.96 -8.15 -2.00
C GLN A 107 -16.24 -6.94 -2.85
#